data_39d1eb42939acfee80b99c831ac0602d
#
_entry.id   39d1eb42939acfee80b99c831ac0602d
#
_cell.length_a   1.000
_cell.length_b   1.000
_cell.length_c   1.000
_cell.angle_alpha   90.00
_cell.angle_beta   90.00
_cell.angle_gamma   90.00
#
_symmetry.space_group_name_H-M   'P 1'
#
loop_
_entity.id
_entity.type
_entity.pdbx_description
1 polymer ?
#
loop_
_entity_poly.entity_id
_entity_poly.type
_entity_poly.pdbx_seq_one_letter_code
_entity_poly.pdbx_strand_id
1 'polypeptide(L)'
;MFELANFYEYCQAHRVDVIPYLGAPHPGTTIRDAGAYAVFLDFSKIRSARLLRGVCCHELGHVATGALHKVSSPYELVERSEYRANRWMAEHFLTEQDFREAFAAGYTELWQLAEYFELPEQDIKNALTYWSERKNITFSE
;
A
#
# COMPACT_ATOMS: atom_id res chain seq x y z
N MET A 1 5.29 9.29 -7.07
CA MET A 1 5.89 8.54 -5.96
C MET A 1 5.09 8.79 -4.68
N PHE A 2 4.91 7.76 -3.87
CA PHE A 2 4.17 7.89 -2.61
C PHE A 2 4.97 8.71 -1.59
N GLU A 3 4.30 9.68 -0.95
CA GLU A 3 4.82 10.44 0.19
C GLU A 3 3.89 10.28 1.38
N LEU A 4 4.43 10.30 2.61
CA LEU A 4 3.61 10.22 3.81
C LEU A 4 2.55 11.32 3.84
N ALA A 5 2.86 12.49 3.32
CA ALA A 5 1.91 13.59 3.21
C ALA A 5 0.67 13.18 2.41
N ASN A 6 0.82 12.33 1.39
CA ASN A 6 -0.33 11.85 0.60
C ASN A 6 -1.34 11.12 1.49
N PHE A 7 -0.83 10.28 2.40
CA PHE A 7 -1.68 9.53 3.33
C PHE A 7 -2.42 10.47 4.28
N TYR A 8 -1.69 11.36 4.96
CA TYR A 8 -2.30 12.25 5.95
C TYR A 8 -3.23 13.28 5.33
N GLU A 9 -2.90 13.81 4.18
CA GLU A 9 -3.75 14.75 3.45
C GLU A 9 -5.05 14.09 2.99
N TYR A 10 -4.97 12.86 2.47
CA TYR A 10 -6.14 12.11 2.06
C TYR A 10 -7.04 11.83 3.27
N CYS A 11 -6.46 11.36 4.37
CA CYS A 11 -7.21 11.07 5.58
C CYS A 11 -7.90 12.32 6.13
N GLN A 12 -7.20 13.44 6.14
CA GLN A 12 -7.78 14.72 6.59
C GLN A 12 -8.93 15.16 5.66
N ALA A 13 -8.73 15.09 4.35
CA ALA A 13 -9.74 15.50 3.38
C ALA A 13 -11.00 14.65 3.44
N HIS A 14 -10.85 13.36 3.76
CA HIS A 14 -11.96 12.41 3.81
C HIS A 14 -12.43 12.08 5.23
N ARG A 15 -11.96 12.84 6.22
CA ARG A 15 -12.34 12.68 7.64
C ARG A 15 -12.07 11.27 8.16
N VAL A 16 -10.92 10.72 7.81
CA VAL A 16 -10.44 9.43 8.30
C VAL A 16 -9.55 9.68 9.52
N ASP A 17 -9.89 9.09 10.66
CA ASP A 17 -9.08 9.22 11.86
C ASP A 17 -7.87 8.28 11.76
N VAL A 18 -6.70 8.79 12.12
CA VAL A 18 -5.47 7.99 12.22
C VAL A 18 -5.14 7.87 13.69
N ILE A 19 -5.19 6.65 14.22
CA ILE A 19 -5.14 6.39 15.65
C ILE A 19 -3.97 5.48 15.99
N PRO A 20 -3.00 5.93 16.82
CA PRO A 20 -1.98 5.05 17.36
C PRO A 20 -2.63 4.01 18.29
N TYR A 21 -2.25 2.74 18.13
CA TYR A 21 -2.83 1.67 18.91
C TYR A 21 -1.82 0.55 19.13
N LEU A 22 -1.42 0.31 20.37
CA LEU A 22 -0.49 -0.75 20.71
C LEU A 22 -1.19 -2.10 20.82
N GLY A 23 -0.51 -3.15 20.36
CA GLY A 23 -1.01 -4.51 20.50
C GLY A 23 -1.96 -4.95 19.40
N ALA A 24 -2.02 -4.20 18.29
CA ALA A 24 -2.79 -4.63 17.11
C ALA A 24 -2.17 -5.88 16.48
N PRO A 25 -2.96 -6.75 15.83
CA PRO A 25 -2.42 -7.94 15.16
C PRO A 25 -1.50 -7.60 13.97
N HIS A 26 -1.67 -6.43 13.39
CA HIS A 26 -0.88 -5.97 12.23
C HIS A 26 -0.35 -4.57 12.46
N PRO A 27 0.73 -4.16 11.75
CA PRO A 27 1.26 -2.79 11.87
C PRO A 27 0.25 -1.71 11.51
N GLY A 28 -0.64 -1.99 10.55
CA GLY A 28 -1.71 -1.09 10.17
C GLY A 28 -3.01 -1.85 10.01
N THR A 29 -4.12 -1.21 10.35
CA THR A 29 -5.46 -1.80 10.20
C THR A 29 -6.45 -0.70 9.91
N THR A 30 -7.23 -0.88 8.84
CA THR A 30 -8.32 0.03 8.50
C THR A 30 -9.64 -0.58 8.91
N ILE A 31 -10.46 0.18 9.61
CA ILE A 31 -11.83 -0.24 9.96
C ILE A 31 -12.84 0.78 9.47
N ARG A 32 -14.07 0.32 9.30
CA ARG A 32 -15.20 1.17 9.01
C ARG A 32 -16.30 0.90 10.02
N ASP A 33 -16.81 1.95 10.63
CA ASP A 33 -17.92 1.86 11.57
C ASP A 33 -18.88 3.02 11.30
N ALA A 34 -20.17 2.69 11.13
CA ALA A 34 -21.22 3.64 10.82
C ALA A 34 -20.88 4.57 9.64
N GLY A 35 -20.20 4.03 8.62
CA GLY A 35 -19.81 4.79 7.43
C GLY A 35 -18.55 5.63 7.59
N ALA A 36 -17.96 5.67 8.77
CA ALA A 36 -16.70 6.39 9.02
C ALA A 36 -15.53 5.42 9.02
N TYR A 37 -14.40 5.88 8.51
CA TYR A 37 -13.16 5.09 8.47
C TYR A 37 -12.19 5.54 9.55
N ALA A 38 -11.44 4.59 10.09
CA ALA A 38 -10.31 4.85 10.95
C ALA A 38 -9.15 3.93 10.57
N VAL A 39 -7.94 4.47 10.64
CA VAL A 39 -6.71 3.70 10.43
C VAL A 39 -5.97 3.62 11.74
N PHE A 40 -5.74 2.41 12.22
CA PHE A 40 -4.96 2.16 13.42
C PHE A 40 -3.53 1.82 13.02
N LEU A 41 -2.56 2.49 13.63
CA LEU A 41 -1.13 2.24 13.40
C LEU A 41 -0.47 1.78 14.70
N ASP A 42 0.14 0.60 14.67
CA ASP A 42 0.90 0.08 15.80
C ASP A 42 2.38 0.39 15.57
N PHE A 43 2.84 1.51 16.12
CA PHE A 43 4.23 1.95 15.94
C PHE A 43 5.24 1.02 16.58
N SER A 44 4.83 0.15 17.50
CA SER A 44 5.73 -0.86 18.06
C SER A 44 6.14 -1.92 17.03
N LYS A 45 5.36 -2.06 15.95
CA LYS A 45 5.61 -2.99 14.85
C LYS A 45 6.19 -2.30 13.61
N ILE A 46 6.34 -0.98 13.65
CA ILE A 46 6.85 -0.19 12.53
C ILE A 46 8.23 0.31 12.88
N ARG A 47 9.26 -0.39 12.38
CA ARG A 47 10.65 -0.22 12.82
C ARG A 47 11.51 0.63 11.88
N SER A 48 10.95 1.13 10.80
CA SER A 48 11.70 1.96 9.87
C SER A 48 10.76 2.93 9.16
N ALA A 49 11.34 4.01 8.64
CA ALA A 49 10.58 4.97 7.83
C ALA A 49 10.03 4.31 6.56
N ARG A 50 10.79 3.41 5.95
CA ARG A 50 10.36 2.69 4.77
C ARG A 50 9.13 1.82 5.08
N LEU A 51 9.16 1.11 6.20
CA LEU A 51 8.01 0.29 6.61
C LEU A 51 6.79 1.16 6.91
N LEU A 52 6.97 2.30 7.56
CA LEU A 52 5.86 3.23 7.82
C LEU A 52 5.23 3.69 6.51
N ARG A 53 6.05 4.05 5.53
CA ARG A 53 5.55 4.45 4.20
C ARG A 53 4.73 3.33 3.56
N GLY A 54 5.23 2.10 3.61
CA GLY A 54 4.53 0.94 3.07
C GLY A 54 3.20 0.67 3.76
N VAL A 55 3.19 0.71 5.08
CA VAL A 55 1.97 0.52 5.87
C VAL A 55 0.94 1.59 5.54
N CYS A 56 1.33 2.85 5.54
CA CYS A 56 0.42 3.96 5.24
C CYS A 56 -0.10 3.89 3.80
N CYS A 57 0.75 3.55 2.84
CA CYS A 57 0.35 3.40 1.45
C CYS A 57 -0.68 2.28 1.28
N HIS A 58 -0.45 1.16 1.96
CA HIS A 58 -1.34 0.00 1.92
C HIS A 58 -2.70 0.33 2.55
N GLU A 59 -2.71 0.94 3.75
CA GLU A 59 -3.95 1.31 4.41
C GLU A 59 -4.71 2.38 3.63
N LEU A 60 -4.00 3.28 2.96
CA LEU A 60 -4.64 4.25 2.06
C LEU A 60 -5.39 3.53 0.93
N GLY A 61 -4.83 2.45 0.40
CA GLY A 61 -5.50 1.63 -0.60
C GLY A 61 -6.83 1.05 -0.08
N HIS A 62 -6.85 0.58 1.16
CA HIS A 62 -8.07 0.08 1.78
C HIS A 62 -9.11 1.19 1.96
N VAL A 63 -8.70 2.35 2.44
CA VAL A 63 -9.59 3.50 2.62
C VAL A 63 -10.16 3.95 1.28
N ALA A 64 -9.32 4.12 0.28
CA ALA A 64 -9.71 4.67 -1.02
C ALA A 64 -10.65 3.74 -1.79
N THR A 65 -10.46 2.42 -1.67
CA THR A 65 -11.28 1.44 -2.39
C THR A 65 -12.50 0.99 -1.59
N GLY A 66 -12.51 1.18 -0.28
CA GLY A 66 -13.51 0.60 0.59
C GLY A 66 -13.38 -0.92 0.71
N ALA A 67 -12.28 -1.49 0.21
CA ALA A 67 -12.04 -2.93 0.21
C ALA A 67 -11.52 -3.38 1.57
N LEU A 68 -12.41 -3.79 2.44
CA LEU A 68 -12.10 -4.21 3.81
C LEU A 68 -12.53 -5.66 4.02
N HIS A 69 -11.93 -6.29 5.02
CA HIS A 69 -12.31 -7.60 5.48
C HIS A 69 -12.21 -7.67 7.01
N LYS A 70 -12.96 -8.57 7.61
CA LYS A 70 -12.85 -8.84 9.05
C LYS A 70 -11.74 -9.86 9.28
N VAL A 71 -11.16 -9.87 10.48
CA VAL A 71 -10.16 -10.86 10.86
C VAL A 71 -10.66 -12.30 10.64
N SER A 72 -11.95 -12.53 10.88
CA SER A 72 -12.60 -13.83 10.71
C SER A 72 -13.12 -14.08 9.30
N SER A 73 -12.88 -13.21 8.35
CA SER A 73 -13.38 -13.37 6.98
C SER A 73 -12.74 -14.57 6.29
N PRO A 74 -13.49 -15.27 5.40
CA PRO A 74 -12.90 -16.31 4.58
C PRO A 74 -11.72 -15.81 3.77
N TYR A 75 -10.75 -16.68 3.52
CA TYR A 75 -9.51 -16.36 2.82
C TYR A 75 -9.75 -15.68 1.46
N GLU A 76 -10.76 -16.11 0.73
CA GLU A 76 -11.10 -15.52 -0.57
C GLU A 76 -11.47 -14.04 -0.47
N LEU A 77 -12.19 -13.66 0.59
CA LEU A 77 -12.55 -12.26 0.82
C LEU A 77 -11.34 -11.43 1.22
N VAL A 78 -10.43 -12.01 2.01
CA VAL A 78 -9.17 -11.36 2.39
C VAL A 78 -8.33 -11.10 1.14
N GLU A 79 -8.14 -12.12 0.30
CA GLU A 79 -7.37 -11.97 -0.93
C GLU A 79 -7.95 -10.91 -1.86
N ARG A 80 -9.27 -10.89 -1.98
CA ARG A 80 -9.97 -9.94 -2.85
C ARG A 80 -9.79 -8.50 -2.34
N SER A 81 -9.89 -8.32 -1.03
CA SER A 81 -9.68 -7.03 -0.37
C SER A 81 -8.24 -6.54 -0.56
N GLU A 82 -7.28 -7.43 -0.33
CA GLU A 82 -5.86 -7.10 -0.49
C GLU A 82 -5.51 -6.81 -1.96
N TYR A 83 -6.06 -7.57 -2.89
CA TYR A 83 -5.85 -7.35 -4.31
C TYR A 83 -6.34 -5.95 -4.72
N ARG A 84 -7.53 -5.56 -4.28
CA ARG A 84 -8.09 -4.26 -4.63
C ARG A 84 -7.25 -3.10 -4.06
N ALA A 85 -6.78 -3.24 -2.82
CA ALA A 85 -5.91 -2.25 -2.20
C ALA A 85 -4.58 -2.14 -2.94
N ASN A 86 -3.96 -3.27 -3.26
CA ASN A 86 -2.69 -3.33 -3.98
C ASN A 86 -2.81 -2.76 -5.41
N ARG A 87 -3.92 -3.06 -6.07
CA ARG A 87 -4.22 -2.51 -7.40
C ARG A 87 -4.30 -0.98 -7.35
N TRP A 88 -5.03 -0.46 -6.37
CA TRP A 88 -5.18 0.98 -6.21
C TRP A 88 -3.81 1.64 -5.97
N MET A 89 -3.01 1.04 -5.09
CA MET A 89 -1.67 1.52 -4.80
C MET A 89 -0.79 1.53 -6.06
N ALA A 90 -0.82 0.45 -6.85
CA ALA A 90 -0.04 0.36 -8.08
C ALA A 90 -0.47 1.43 -9.08
N GLU A 91 -1.77 1.62 -9.27
CA GLU A 91 -2.29 2.58 -10.24
C GLU A 91 -2.04 4.04 -9.84
N HIS A 92 -1.88 4.32 -8.55
CA HIS A 92 -1.69 5.69 -8.06
C HIS A 92 -0.25 6.04 -7.70
N PHE A 93 0.52 5.09 -7.18
CA PHE A 93 1.83 5.39 -6.63
C PHE A 93 2.99 4.55 -7.18
N LEU A 94 2.70 3.46 -7.87
CA LEU A 94 3.72 2.61 -8.50
C LEU A 94 3.24 2.25 -9.90
N THR A 95 3.15 3.27 -10.75
CA THR A 95 2.60 3.13 -12.09
C THR A 95 3.59 2.46 -13.04
N GLU A 96 3.07 2.00 -14.19
CA GLU A 96 3.92 1.49 -15.25
C GLU A 96 5.02 2.50 -15.62
N GLN A 97 4.64 3.77 -15.74
CA GLN A 97 5.60 4.81 -16.08
C GLN A 97 6.67 5.00 -15.00
N ASP A 98 6.28 4.93 -13.72
CA ASP A 98 7.22 5.02 -12.60
C ASP A 98 8.27 3.91 -12.70
N PHE A 99 7.87 2.68 -13.01
CA PHE A 99 8.81 1.57 -13.17
C PHE A 99 9.71 1.75 -14.38
N ARG A 100 9.18 2.22 -15.51
CA ARG A 100 10.00 2.49 -16.70
C ARG A 100 11.06 3.54 -16.43
N GLU A 101 10.71 4.58 -15.71
CA GLU A 101 11.67 5.62 -15.30
C GLU A 101 12.73 5.08 -14.37
N ALA A 102 12.35 4.24 -13.40
CA ALA A 102 13.31 3.61 -12.49
C ALA A 102 14.28 2.70 -13.24
N PHE A 103 13.77 1.88 -14.15
CA PHE A 103 14.60 0.99 -14.97
C PHE A 103 15.57 1.80 -15.83
N ALA A 104 15.09 2.86 -16.47
CA ALA A 104 15.94 3.73 -17.28
C ALA A 104 17.04 4.39 -16.47
N ALA A 105 16.79 4.62 -15.19
CA ALA A 105 17.78 5.19 -14.27
C ALA A 105 18.74 4.14 -13.69
N GLY A 106 18.60 2.87 -14.08
CA GLY A 106 19.49 1.79 -13.65
C GLY A 106 19.03 0.99 -12.44
N TYR A 107 17.82 1.23 -11.95
CA TYR A 107 17.26 0.50 -10.80
C TYR A 107 16.44 -0.67 -11.33
N THR A 108 17.08 -1.84 -11.46
CA THR A 108 16.47 -3.00 -12.12
C THR A 108 16.18 -4.18 -11.18
N GLU A 109 16.91 -4.26 -10.06
CA GLU A 109 16.72 -5.32 -9.08
C GLU A 109 15.65 -4.92 -8.07
N LEU A 110 14.99 -5.93 -7.46
CA LEU A 110 13.93 -5.66 -6.50
C LEU A 110 14.38 -4.76 -5.35
N TRP A 111 15.56 -5.04 -4.78
CA TRP A 111 16.09 -4.24 -3.67
C TRP A 111 16.41 -2.80 -4.10
N GLN A 112 16.83 -2.61 -5.38
CA GLN A 112 17.10 -1.29 -5.92
C GLN A 112 15.79 -0.50 -6.09
N LEU A 113 14.75 -1.15 -6.57
CA LEU A 113 13.44 -0.51 -6.73
C LEU A 113 12.85 -0.13 -5.37
N ALA A 114 13.00 -0.99 -4.37
CA ALA A 114 12.57 -0.67 -3.01
C ALA A 114 13.29 0.56 -2.46
N GLU A 115 14.57 0.69 -2.75
CA GLU A 115 15.36 1.86 -2.38
C GLU A 115 14.92 3.11 -3.16
N TYR A 116 14.71 2.97 -4.46
CA TYR A 116 14.29 4.07 -5.33
C TYR A 116 12.94 4.65 -4.91
N PHE A 117 11.96 3.79 -4.65
CA PHE A 117 10.62 4.22 -4.27
C PHE A 117 10.44 4.43 -2.77
N GLU A 118 11.43 4.05 -1.97
CA GLU A 118 11.39 4.12 -0.51
C GLU A 118 10.18 3.38 0.06
N LEU A 119 9.93 2.18 -0.47
CA LEU A 119 8.86 1.30 -0.05
C LEU A 119 9.41 -0.11 0.20
N PRO A 120 8.73 -0.93 1.04
CA PRO A 120 9.15 -2.31 1.24
C PRO A 120 9.15 -3.11 -0.07
N GLU A 121 10.05 -4.10 -0.16
CA GLU A 121 10.16 -4.95 -1.35
C GLU A 121 8.85 -5.65 -1.70
N GLN A 122 8.07 -6.04 -0.70
CA GLN A 122 6.80 -6.72 -0.93
C GLN A 122 5.82 -5.84 -1.70
N ASP A 123 5.78 -4.54 -1.40
CA ASP A 123 4.90 -3.60 -2.10
C ASP A 123 5.32 -3.43 -3.56
N ILE A 124 6.64 -3.38 -3.80
CA ILE A 124 7.17 -3.32 -5.16
C ILE A 124 6.80 -4.59 -5.93
N LYS A 125 6.98 -5.74 -5.30
CA LYS A 125 6.65 -7.03 -5.90
C LYS A 125 5.18 -7.13 -6.25
N ASN A 126 4.30 -6.69 -5.36
CA ASN A 126 2.86 -6.70 -5.60
C ASN A 126 2.49 -5.83 -6.81
N ALA A 127 3.09 -4.66 -6.94
CA ALA A 127 2.83 -3.77 -8.06
C ALA A 127 3.36 -4.33 -9.38
N LEU A 128 4.56 -4.90 -9.39
CA LEU A 128 5.12 -5.55 -10.58
C LEU A 128 4.25 -6.72 -11.03
N THR A 129 3.77 -7.53 -10.10
CA THR A 129 2.86 -8.64 -10.38
C THR A 129 1.57 -8.12 -11.01
N TYR A 130 1.02 -7.05 -10.49
CA TYR A 130 -0.19 -6.45 -11.06
C TYR A 130 0.02 -6.04 -12.52
N TRP A 131 1.09 -5.30 -12.80
CA TRP A 131 1.33 -4.82 -14.17
C TRP A 131 1.68 -5.96 -15.13
N SER A 132 2.52 -6.91 -14.72
CA SER A 132 2.97 -7.98 -15.61
C SER A 132 1.93 -9.08 -15.81
N GLU A 133 1.25 -9.51 -14.77
CA GLU A 133 0.32 -10.65 -14.85
C GLU A 133 -1.11 -10.23 -15.15
N ARG A 134 -1.58 -9.14 -14.55
CA ARG A 134 -2.97 -8.70 -14.69
C ARG A 134 -3.19 -7.78 -15.87
N LYS A 135 -2.20 -6.97 -16.22
CA LYS A 135 -2.29 -6.04 -17.34
C LYS A 135 -1.44 -6.44 -18.55
N ASN A 136 -0.76 -7.57 -18.48
CA ASN A 136 0.10 -8.09 -19.55
C ASN A 136 1.16 -7.09 -20.01
N ILE A 137 1.68 -6.29 -19.10
CA ILE A 137 2.74 -5.33 -19.40
C ILE A 137 4.07 -6.07 -19.34
N THR A 138 4.89 -5.92 -20.37
CA THR A 138 6.25 -6.45 -20.38
C THR A 138 7.22 -5.31 -20.12
N PHE A 139 8.01 -5.46 -19.07
CA PHE A 139 9.09 -4.52 -18.78
C PHE A 139 10.39 -5.07 -19.37
N SER A 140 10.82 -4.50 -20.46
CA SER A 140 12.11 -4.84 -21.07
C SER A 140 13.14 -3.80 -20.66
N GLU A 141 14.32 -4.27 -20.31
CA GLU A 141 15.44 -3.42 -19.89
C GLU A 141 16.14 -2.79 -21.09
#